data_918cf2386281edb58b9436909b52301f
#
_entry.id   918cf2386281edb58b9436909b52301f
#
_cell.length_a   1.000
_cell.length_b   1.000
_cell.length_c   1.000
_cell.angle_alpha   90.00
_cell.angle_beta   90.00
_cell.angle_gamma   90.00
#
_symmetry.space_group_name_H-M   'P 1'
#
loop_
_entity.id
_entity.type
_entity.pdbx_description
1 polymer ?
#
loop_
_entity_poly.entity_id
_entity_poly.type
_entity_poly.pdbx_seq_one_letter_code
_entity_poly.pdbx_strand_id
1 'polypeptide(L)'
;MYFISKLMKVVRYPRIGLLMLLNKASFLIPDKLYLQWMYRLHIRKKLDLNHPVTFNEKLQWLKLYNRCPEYIRLVDKVEAKKYVAEKIGEEYIIPTLGVWNDPDEIDFDNLPDQFVLKCNHNSGLGMCICKDKSKLDIKKVKAELRRGLNQNYFLYGREWPYKDVPRKILAEKFMVDENGDGDLEDYKLMCFEGKVYCTFVCSERYDKNGLKVTFFDINWKRLPFERCYPSSEKTVSIPKNYHKMIRFAEALSQEIPFIRTDFYEINGKLYFGELTFYPGSGWERFTPDEWDKRLGELIKLPSPTL
;
A
#
# COMPACT_ATOMS: atom_id res chain seq x y z
N MET A 1 0.10 25.42 21.77
CA MET A 1 -1.15 24.64 21.74
C MET A 1 -0.99 23.21 21.12
N TYR A 2 -0.39 23.04 19.97
CA TYR A 2 -0.22 21.71 19.30
C TYR A 2 0.61 20.70 20.11
N PHE A 3 1.65 21.14 20.83
CA PHE A 3 2.53 20.28 21.66
C PHE A 3 1.81 19.75 22.91
N ILE A 4 1.00 20.57 23.54
CA ILE A 4 0.23 20.23 24.75
C ILE A 4 -0.86 19.22 24.41
N SER A 5 -1.53 19.35 23.25
CA SER A 5 -2.54 18.39 22.78
C SER A 5 -1.94 17.01 22.47
N LYS A 6 -0.71 16.96 21.94
CA LYS A 6 0.03 15.73 21.73
C LYS A 6 0.43 15.07 23.05
N LEU A 7 0.90 15.85 24.01
CA LEU A 7 1.31 15.35 25.33
C LEU A 7 0.09 14.79 26.10
N MET A 8 -1.04 15.48 26.07
CA MET A 8 -2.29 14.99 26.67
C MET A 8 -2.81 13.69 26.00
N LYS A 9 -2.68 13.56 24.69
CA LYS A 9 -3.01 12.29 23.98
C LYS A 9 -2.10 11.14 24.42
N VAL A 10 -0.82 11.41 24.61
CA VAL A 10 0.15 10.39 25.08
C VAL A 10 -0.16 9.94 26.50
N VAL A 11 -0.50 10.87 27.40
CA VAL A 11 -0.88 10.55 28.79
C VAL A 11 -2.21 9.79 28.83
N ARG A 12 -3.18 10.20 28.04
CA ARG A 12 -4.50 9.55 27.97
C ARG A 12 -4.47 8.19 27.27
N TYR A 13 -3.51 7.99 26.35
CA TYR A 13 -3.34 6.76 25.57
C TYR A 13 -1.85 6.33 25.58
N PRO A 14 -1.34 5.74 26.65
CA PRO A 14 0.09 5.44 26.83
C PRO A 14 0.65 4.54 25.70
N ARG A 15 -0.20 3.72 25.10
CA ARG A 15 0.14 2.89 23.93
C ARG A 15 0.51 3.73 22.70
N ILE A 16 -0.18 4.84 22.46
CA ILE A 16 0.15 5.74 21.33
C ILE A 16 1.52 6.38 21.57
N GLY A 17 1.79 6.78 22.82
CA GLY A 17 3.10 7.29 23.21
C GLY A 17 4.23 6.29 22.99
N LEU A 18 3.99 5.04 23.36
CA LEU A 18 4.96 3.95 23.15
C LEU A 18 5.20 3.69 21.66
N LEU A 19 4.16 3.64 20.83
CA LEU A 19 4.28 3.51 19.37
C LEU A 19 5.10 4.67 18.75
N MET A 20 4.85 5.90 19.20
CA MET A 20 5.61 7.07 18.72
C MET A 20 7.08 6.99 19.12
N LEU A 21 7.37 6.53 20.36
CA LEU A 21 8.72 6.36 20.85
C LEU A 21 9.47 5.26 20.08
N LEU A 22 8.83 4.09 19.89
CA LEU A 22 9.40 2.98 19.13
C LEU A 22 9.68 3.39 17.67
N ASN A 23 8.77 4.12 17.03
CA ASN A 23 9.00 4.62 15.68
C ASN A 23 10.19 5.59 15.59
N LYS A 24 10.35 6.48 16.58
CA LYS A 24 11.50 7.40 16.63
C LYS A 24 12.83 6.70 16.91
N ALA A 25 12.82 5.70 17.78
CA ALA A 25 14.00 4.91 18.13
C ALA A 25 14.21 3.69 17.22
N SER A 26 13.41 3.55 16.18
CA SER A 26 13.40 2.35 15.32
C SER A 26 14.76 2.01 14.73
N PHE A 27 15.59 3.00 14.39
CA PHE A 27 16.92 2.80 13.82
C PHE A 27 17.92 2.13 14.79
N LEU A 28 17.65 2.13 16.11
CA LEU A 28 18.48 1.49 17.14
C LEU A 28 18.02 0.07 17.48
N ILE A 29 16.85 -0.35 17.02
CA ILE A 29 16.21 -1.59 17.44
C ILE A 29 16.38 -2.65 16.35
N PRO A 30 16.91 -3.86 16.69
CA PRO A 30 17.00 -4.97 15.74
C PRO A 30 15.61 -5.32 15.15
N ASP A 31 15.55 -5.64 13.85
CA ASP A 31 14.30 -5.83 13.11
C ASP A 31 13.35 -6.83 13.77
N LYS A 32 13.86 -7.99 14.20
CA LYS A 32 13.05 -9.03 14.85
C LYS A 32 12.39 -8.51 16.13
N LEU A 33 13.15 -7.82 16.98
CA LEU A 33 12.64 -7.29 18.23
C LEU A 33 11.63 -6.17 18.00
N TYR A 34 11.92 -5.28 17.03
CA TYR A 34 11.00 -4.23 16.62
C TYR A 34 9.66 -4.80 16.16
N LEU A 35 9.68 -5.81 15.28
CA LEU A 35 8.46 -6.44 14.78
C LEU A 35 7.67 -7.14 15.89
N GLN A 36 8.35 -7.80 16.85
CA GLN A 36 7.68 -8.43 17.99
C GLN A 36 6.94 -7.40 18.87
N TRP A 37 7.57 -6.25 19.14
CA TRP A 37 6.94 -5.19 19.92
C TRP A 37 5.79 -4.52 19.18
N MET A 38 6.01 -4.17 17.91
CA MET A 38 4.97 -3.56 17.07
C MET A 38 3.77 -4.48 16.89
N TYR A 39 4.01 -5.78 16.64
CA TYR A 39 2.94 -6.77 16.52
C TYR A 39 2.12 -6.85 17.81
N ARG A 40 2.78 -6.93 18.98
CA ARG A 40 2.10 -6.93 20.28
C ARG A 40 1.27 -5.68 20.51
N LEU A 41 1.78 -4.53 20.09
CA LEU A 41 1.07 -3.26 20.21
C LEU A 41 -0.12 -3.14 19.26
N HIS A 42 -0.05 -3.63 18.05
CA HIS A 42 -1.13 -3.53 17.06
C HIS A 42 -2.13 -4.68 17.16
N ILE A 43 -1.66 -5.91 17.13
CA ILE A 43 -2.49 -7.12 17.10
C ILE A 43 -2.94 -7.54 18.50
N ARG A 44 -2.21 -7.13 19.57
CA ARG A 44 -2.45 -7.51 20.98
C ARG A 44 -2.20 -8.99 21.29
N LYS A 45 -1.42 -9.66 20.45
CA LYS A 45 -0.97 -11.04 20.61
C LYS A 45 0.56 -11.08 20.57
N LYS A 46 1.15 -12.18 21.04
CA LYS A 46 2.58 -12.44 20.90
C LYS A 46 2.82 -12.88 19.44
N LEU A 47 3.86 -12.35 18.79
CA LEU A 47 4.29 -12.80 17.48
C LEU A 47 5.06 -14.12 17.60
N ASP A 48 4.56 -15.19 16.97
CA ASP A 48 5.30 -16.45 16.82
C ASP A 48 5.96 -16.47 15.43
N LEU A 49 7.29 -16.38 15.43
CA LEU A 49 8.09 -16.46 14.20
C LEU A 49 8.64 -17.86 13.95
N ASN A 50 8.56 -18.76 14.95
CA ASN A 50 9.02 -20.14 14.77
C ASN A 50 7.93 -20.99 14.12
N HIS A 51 6.67 -20.76 14.49
CA HIS A 51 5.51 -21.46 13.94
C HIS A 51 4.42 -20.45 13.56
N PRO A 52 4.65 -19.57 12.56
CA PRO A 52 3.66 -18.56 12.19
C PRO A 52 2.47 -19.23 11.48
N VAL A 53 1.28 -18.95 12.01
CA VAL A 53 0.02 -19.55 11.53
C VAL A 53 -0.86 -18.53 10.84
N THR A 54 -0.99 -17.33 11.42
CA THR A 54 -1.89 -16.32 10.91
C THR A 54 -1.29 -15.53 9.73
N PHE A 55 -2.14 -14.90 8.93
CA PHE A 55 -1.71 -14.03 7.83
C PHE A 55 -0.75 -12.95 8.31
N ASN A 56 -1.11 -12.25 9.40
CA ASN A 56 -0.28 -11.21 9.95
C ASN A 56 1.07 -11.73 10.48
N GLU A 57 1.12 -12.91 11.12
CA GLU A 57 2.40 -13.54 11.55
C GLU A 57 3.27 -13.91 10.36
N LYS A 58 2.67 -14.52 9.33
CA LYS A 58 3.41 -14.90 8.12
C LYS A 58 3.94 -13.68 7.36
N LEU A 59 3.22 -12.56 7.33
CA LEU A 59 3.75 -11.32 6.78
C LEU A 59 4.99 -10.82 7.57
N GLN A 60 4.99 -10.91 8.91
CA GLN A 60 6.19 -10.55 9.68
C GLN A 60 7.36 -11.51 9.41
N TRP A 61 7.06 -12.81 9.25
CA TRP A 61 8.06 -13.80 8.89
C TRP A 61 8.68 -13.50 7.51
N LEU A 62 7.85 -13.22 6.51
CA LEU A 62 8.30 -12.88 5.15
C LEU A 62 9.20 -11.64 5.13
N LYS A 63 8.90 -10.60 5.93
CA LYS A 63 9.75 -9.41 6.05
C LYS A 63 11.17 -9.72 6.53
N LEU A 64 11.33 -10.73 7.39
CA LEU A 64 12.63 -11.08 7.98
C LEU A 64 13.40 -12.07 7.13
N TYR A 65 12.71 -13.04 6.54
CA TYR A 65 13.31 -14.25 6.03
C TYR A 65 13.08 -14.52 4.53
N ASN A 66 12.26 -13.72 3.85
CA ASN A 66 12.06 -13.78 2.40
C ASN A 66 12.58 -12.51 1.73
N ARG A 67 13.91 -12.45 1.54
CA ARG A 67 14.61 -11.26 1.00
C ARG A 67 15.01 -11.52 -0.46
N CYS A 68 14.03 -11.48 -1.36
CA CYS A 68 14.25 -11.62 -2.79
C CYS A 68 14.60 -10.25 -3.40
N PRO A 69 15.78 -10.07 -4.04
CA PRO A 69 16.19 -8.78 -4.62
C PRO A 69 15.21 -8.23 -5.65
N GLU A 70 14.51 -9.07 -6.40
CA GLU A 70 13.49 -8.65 -7.37
C GLU A 70 12.35 -7.88 -6.71
N TYR A 71 12.05 -8.12 -5.43
CA TYR A 71 11.00 -7.38 -4.73
C TYR A 71 11.31 -5.89 -4.58
N ILE A 72 12.61 -5.49 -4.59
CA ILE A 72 13.01 -4.08 -4.60
C ILE A 72 12.48 -3.39 -5.86
N ARG A 73 12.59 -4.05 -7.02
CA ARG A 73 12.05 -3.58 -8.30
C ARG A 73 10.52 -3.47 -8.25
N LEU A 74 9.85 -4.44 -7.61
CA LEU A 74 8.39 -4.51 -7.58
C LEU A 74 7.73 -3.48 -6.65
N VAL A 75 8.44 -2.97 -5.63
CA VAL A 75 7.92 -1.91 -4.75
C VAL A 75 8.31 -0.51 -5.19
N ASP A 76 9.30 -0.37 -6.07
CA ASP A 76 9.66 0.90 -6.69
C ASP A 76 8.59 1.29 -7.73
N LYS A 77 7.84 2.36 -7.47
CA LYS A 77 6.74 2.78 -8.36
C LYS A 77 7.17 3.08 -9.80
N VAL A 78 8.46 3.37 -10.05
CA VAL A 78 9.00 3.59 -11.40
C VAL A 78 9.31 2.25 -12.07
N GLU A 79 10.02 1.36 -11.38
CA GLU A 79 10.44 0.08 -11.95
C GLU A 79 9.28 -0.94 -12.02
N ALA A 80 8.34 -0.89 -11.05
CA ALA A 80 7.13 -1.71 -11.08
C ALA A 80 6.30 -1.46 -12.34
N LYS A 81 6.21 -0.22 -12.82
CA LYS A 81 5.51 0.09 -14.08
C LYS A 81 6.13 -0.61 -15.28
N LYS A 82 7.46 -0.67 -15.36
CA LYS A 82 8.16 -1.37 -16.44
C LYS A 82 7.90 -2.87 -16.36
N TYR A 83 8.04 -3.46 -15.16
CA TYR A 83 7.73 -4.87 -14.94
C TYR A 83 6.30 -5.22 -15.35
N VAL A 84 5.33 -4.39 -14.94
CA VAL A 84 3.93 -4.62 -15.26
C VAL A 84 3.65 -4.45 -16.76
N ALA A 85 4.24 -3.44 -17.41
CA ALA A 85 4.14 -3.24 -18.86
C ALA A 85 4.68 -4.46 -19.65
N GLU A 86 5.81 -5.03 -19.22
CA GLU A 86 6.40 -6.25 -19.79
C GLU A 86 5.47 -7.47 -19.65
N LYS A 87 4.71 -7.56 -18.56
CA LYS A 87 3.86 -8.72 -18.24
C LYS A 87 2.45 -8.65 -18.81
N ILE A 88 1.82 -7.48 -18.81
CA ILE A 88 0.40 -7.34 -19.16
C ILE A 88 0.10 -6.29 -20.24
N GLY A 89 1.08 -5.45 -20.62
CA GLY A 89 0.99 -4.43 -21.67
C GLY A 89 1.11 -3.00 -21.14
N GLU A 90 1.75 -2.14 -21.94
CA GLU A 90 1.98 -0.74 -21.60
C GLU A 90 0.69 0.09 -21.54
N GLU A 91 -0.33 -0.31 -22.30
CA GLU A 91 -1.64 0.34 -22.33
C GLU A 91 -2.39 0.30 -20.99
N TYR A 92 -1.96 -0.54 -20.04
CA TYR A 92 -2.51 -0.63 -18.67
C TYR A 92 -1.74 0.21 -17.66
N ILE A 93 -0.72 0.94 -18.09
CA ILE A 93 0.10 1.79 -17.23
C ILE A 93 -0.44 3.22 -17.26
N ILE A 94 -0.66 3.83 -16.10
CA ILE A 94 -0.93 5.28 -16.01
C ILE A 94 0.28 6.02 -16.58
N PRO A 95 0.11 6.92 -17.57
CA PRO A 95 1.21 7.60 -18.23
C PRO A 95 2.12 8.34 -17.24
N THR A 96 3.42 8.11 -17.37
CA THR A 96 4.46 8.82 -16.63
C THR A 96 4.80 10.10 -17.37
N LEU A 97 4.76 11.24 -16.68
CA LEU A 97 5.08 12.56 -17.20
C LEU A 97 6.55 12.94 -16.98
N GLY A 98 7.19 12.34 -15.97
CA GLY A 98 8.60 12.58 -15.67
C GLY A 98 9.07 11.85 -14.41
N VAL A 99 10.39 11.72 -14.29
CA VAL A 99 11.06 11.12 -13.11
C VAL A 99 12.30 11.94 -12.80
N TRP A 100 12.49 12.33 -11.53
CA TRP A 100 13.59 13.18 -11.07
C TRP A 100 14.16 12.66 -9.75
N ASN A 101 15.39 13.04 -9.46
CA ASN A 101 16.05 12.71 -8.19
C ASN A 101 15.89 13.83 -7.14
N ASP A 102 15.71 15.06 -7.59
CA ASP A 102 15.50 16.23 -6.71
C ASP A 102 14.29 17.06 -7.16
N PRO A 103 13.51 17.64 -6.23
CA PRO A 103 12.39 18.52 -6.57
C PRO A 103 12.77 19.75 -7.39
N ASP A 104 14.03 20.19 -7.36
CA ASP A 104 14.48 21.35 -8.12
C ASP A 104 14.72 21.05 -9.61
N GLU A 105 14.83 19.77 -9.96
CA GLU A 105 14.91 19.32 -11.36
C GLU A 105 13.56 19.35 -12.08
N ILE A 106 12.45 19.51 -11.33
CA ILE A 106 11.10 19.48 -11.91
C ILE A 106 10.81 20.78 -12.66
N ASP A 107 10.62 20.66 -13.97
CA ASP A 107 10.10 21.74 -14.80
C ASP A 107 8.58 21.78 -14.74
N PHE A 108 8.05 22.61 -13.80
CA PHE A 108 6.61 22.74 -13.60
C PHE A 108 5.90 23.40 -14.79
N ASP A 109 6.59 24.22 -15.59
CA ASP A 109 5.99 24.90 -16.73
C ASP A 109 5.62 23.90 -17.83
N ASN A 110 6.42 22.86 -18.03
CA ASN A 110 6.19 21.79 -18.98
C ASN A 110 5.22 20.69 -18.47
N LEU A 111 4.83 20.70 -17.19
CA LEU A 111 3.78 19.80 -16.70
C LEU A 111 2.40 20.28 -17.15
N PRO A 112 1.45 19.36 -17.44
CA PRO A 112 0.06 19.73 -17.75
C PRO A 112 -0.61 20.42 -16.55
N ASP A 113 -1.83 20.95 -16.75
CA ASP A 113 -2.57 21.61 -15.67
C ASP A 113 -2.95 20.68 -14.53
N GLN A 114 -3.08 19.38 -14.82
CA GLN A 114 -3.45 18.36 -13.85
C GLN A 114 -2.42 17.22 -13.87
N PHE A 115 -1.88 16.90 -12.70
CA PHE A 115 -0.90 15.82 -12.53
C PHE A 115 -0.83 15.34 -11.08
N VAL A 116 -0.17 14.21 -10.86
CA VAL A 116 0.15 13.68 -9.54
C VAL A 116 1.66 13.56 -9.40
N LEU A 117 2.25 14.17 -8.37
CA LEU A 117 3.65 13.94 -7.97
C LEU A 117 3.68 13.04 -6.75
N LYS A 118 4.58 12.06 -6.73
CA LYS A 118 4.77 11.17 -5.58
C LYS A 118 6.20 10.64 -5.50
N CYS A 119 6.67 10.34 -4.29
CA CYS A 119 7.90 9.59 -4.11
C CYS A 119 7.69 8.11 -4.49
N ASN A 120 8.70 7.50 -5.13
CA ASN A 120 8.59 6.11 -5.63
C ASN A 120 8.68 5.05 -4.53
N HIS A 121 9.33 5.34 -3.39
CA HIS A 121 9.78 4.39 -2.37
C HIS A 121 8.97 4.39 -1.05
N ASN A 122 7.83 5.10 -1.00
CA ASN A 122 7.04 5.22 0.22
C ASN A 122 5.53 5.24 -0.06
N SER A 123 4.72 5.40 0.98
CA SER A 123 3.27 5.56 0.89
C SER A 123 2.82 6.82 1.64
N GLY A 124 2.10 7.69 0.95
CA GLY A 124 1.39 8.84 1.51
C GLY A 124 2.21 10.10 1.81
N LEU A 125 3.53 10.01 2.04
CA LEU A 125 4.39 11.17 2.27
C LEU A 125 5.08 11.59 0.97
N GLY A 126 5.25 12.91 0.76
CA GLY A 126 5.87 13.41 -0.47
C GLY A 126 4.96 13.22 -1.69
N MET A 127 3.67 13.51 -1.54
CA MET A 127 2.67 13.42 -2.60
C MET A 127 1.99 14.78 -2.81
N CYS A 128 1.75 15.11 -4.08
CA CYS A 128 0.96 16.27 -4.49
C CYS A 128 -0.02 15.84 -5.60
N ILE A 129 -1.31 16.04 -5.36
CA ILE A 129 -2.36 15.90 -6.37
C ILE A 129 -2.68 17.31 -6.86
N CYS A 130 -2.23 17.66 -8.06
CA CYS A 130 -2.50 18.93 -8.70
C CYS A 130 -3.74 18.81 -9.59
N LYS A 131 -4.82 19.49 -9.22
CA LYS A 131 -6.05 19.59 -10.02
C LYS A 131 -6.13 20.91 -10.81
N ASP A 132 -5.28 21.87 -10.50
CA ASP A 132 -5.22 23.21 -11.12
C ASP A 132 -3.83 23.81 -10.85
N LYS A 133 -2.96 23.78 -11.87
CA LYS A 133 -1.58 24.24 -11.77
C LYS A 133 -1.48 25.75 -11.42
N SER A 134 -2.45 26.55 -11.85
CA SER A 134 -2.46 28.00 -11.56
C SER A 134 -2.56 28.33 -10.07
N LYS A 135 -3.07 27.41 -9.26
CA LYS A 135 -3.22 27.53 -7.80
C LYS A 135 -2.12 26.83 -7.00
N LEU A 136 -1.11 26.27 -7.71
CA LEU A 136 -0.10 25.43 -7.06
C LEU A 136 0.95 26.28 -6.33
N ASP A 137 1.13 26.04 -5.03
CA ASP A 137 2.28 26.55 -4.28
C ASP A 137 3.50 25.63 -4.50
N ILE A 138 4.27 25.95 -5.55
CA ILE A 138 5.45 25.17 -5.95
C ILE A 138 6.46 25.05 -4.80
N LYS A 139 6.65 26.09 -3.96
CA LYS A 139 7.59 26.05 -2.82
C LYS A 139 7.16 25.02 -1.80
N LYS A 140 5.87 24.98 -1.49
CA LYS A 140 5.28 24.01 -0.57
C LYS A 140 5.35 22.58 -1.13
N VAL A 141 5.07 22.41 -2.43
CA VAL A 141 5.18 21.11 -3.11
C VAL A 141 6.60 20.58 -3.05
N LYS A 142 7.59 21.40 -3.42
CA LYS A 142 9.02 21.02 -3.34
C LYS A 142 9.43 20.64 -1.91
N ALA A 143 8.99 21.38 -0.90
CA ALA A 143 9.28 21.07 0.50
C ALA A 143 8.65 19.72 0.93
N GLU A 144 7.42 19.42 0.51
CA GLU A 144 6.76 18.15 0.80
C GLU A 144 7.44 16.98 0.10
N LEU A 145 7.84 17.13 -1.16
CA LEU A 145 8.59 16.12 -1.90
C LEU A 145 9.96 15.84 -1.24
N ARG A 146 10.70 16.87 -0.82
CA ARG A 146 11.97 16.68 -0.05
C ARG A 146 11.73 15.93 1.25
N ARG A 147 10.65 16.24 1.95
CA ARG A 147 10.27 15.52 3.17
C ARG A 147 10.01 14.03 2.86
N GLY A 148 9.32 13.75 1.75
CA GLY A 148 9.07 12.38 1.28
C GLY A 148 10.36 11.65 0.90
N LEU A 149 11.24 12.26 0.10
CA LEU A 149 12.54 11.69 -0.30
C LEU A 149 13.42 11.37 0.92
N ASN A 150 13.37 12.18 1.97
CA ASN A 150 14.16 11.95 3.18
C ASN A 150 13.61 10.86 4.10
N GLN A 151 12.40 10.35 3.81
CA GLN A 151 11.81 9.30 4.62
C GLN A 151 12.55 7.96 4.41
N ASN A 152 13.01 7.35 5.50
CA ASN A 152 13.38 5.94 5.47
C ASN A 152 12.14 5.09 5.77
N TYR A 153 11.43 4.70 4.69
CA TYR A 153 10.15 3.97 4.81
C TYR A 153 10.33 2.58 5.44
N PHE A 154 11.46 1.90 5.19
CA PHE A 154 11.80 0.62 5.80
C PHE A 154 11.72 0.65 7.33
N LEU A 155 12.16 1.73 7.95
CA LEU A 155 12.19 1.83 9.42
C LEU A 155 10.80 1.81 10.06
N TYR A 156 9.76 2.17 9.31
CA TYR A 156 8.39 2.18 9.82
C TYR A 156 7.80 0.77 9.97
N GLY A 157 7.91 -0.04 8.91
CA GLY A 157 7.26 -1.36 8.84
C GLY A 157 8.22 -2.54 8.80
N ARG A 158 9.53 -2.31 8.71
CA ARG A 158 10.55 -3.34 8.41
C ARG A 158 10.22 -4.11 7.11
N GLU A 159 9.60 -3.45 6.17
CA GLU A 159 9.31 -3.99 4.87
C GLU A 159 10.58 -3.98 4.03
N TRP A 160 11.29 -5.11 4.02
CA TRP A 160 12.65 -5.23 3.51
C TRP A 160 12.84 -4.65 2.09
N PRO A 161 11.92 -4.86 1.12
CA PRO A 161 12.13 -4.37 -0.25
C PRO A 161 12.33 -2.85 -0.36
N TYR A 162 11.76 -2.07 0.58
CA TYR A 162 11.89 -0.62 0.56
C TYR A 162 13.23 -0.09 1.10
N LYS A 163 14.08 -0.97 1.65
CA LYS A 163 15.34 -0.55 2.27
C LYS A 163 16.30 0.09 1.29
N ASP A 164 16.40 -0.50 0.09
CA ASP A 164 17.41 -0.17 -0.91
C ASP A 164 16.83 0.41 -2.21
N VAL A 165 15.56 0.82 -2.22
CA VAL A 165 14.93 1.50 -3.37
C VAL A 165 15.62 2.85 -3.62
N PRO A 166 16.16 3.11 -4.82
CA PRO A 166 16.68 4.42 -5.20
C PRO A 166 15.56 5.47 -5.14
N ARG A 167 15.77 6.52 -4.35
CA ARG A 167 14.72 7.51 -4.07
C ARG A 167 14.54 8.46 -5.23
N LYS A 168 13.34 8.52 -5.79
CA LYS A 168 12.97 9.35 -6.93
C LYS A 168 11.59 9.98 -6.72
N ILE A 169 11.33 11.01 -7.51
CA ILE A 169 10.02 11.63 -7.68
C ILE A 169 9.47 11.15 -9.01
N LEU A 170 8.22 10.74 -9.01
CA LEU A 170 7.48 10.33 -10.19
C LEU A 170 6.33 11.30 -10.41
N ALA A 171 6.20 11.82 -11.64
CA ALA A 171 4.99 12.51 -12.09
C ALA A 171 4.14 11.59 -12.95
N GLU A 172 2.84 11.53 -12.66
CA GLU A 172 1.86 10.77 -13.42
C GLU A 172 0.73 11.66 -13.91
N LYS A 173 0.13 11.27 -15.04
CA LYS A 173 -1.10 11.88 -15.52
C LYS A 173 -2.18 11.78 -14.44
N PHE A 174 -2.85 12.91 -14.15
CA PHE A 174 -4.03 12.90 -13.31
C PHE A 174 -5.17 12.20 -14.06
N MET A 175 -5.72 11.15 -13.46
CA MET A 175 -6.77 10.35 -14.07
C MET A 175 -8.12 10.76 -13.50
N VAL A 176 -9.13 10.87 -14.36
CA VAL A 176 -10.51 11.24 -14.00
C VAL A 176 -11.45 10.19 -14.58
N ASP A 177 -12.35 9.69 -13.75
CA ASP A 177 -13.51 8.92 -14.21
C ASP A 177 -14.69 9.88 -14.44
N GLU A 178 -15.14 9.99 -15.69
CA GLU A 178 -16.23 10.90 -16.09
C GLU A 178 -17.58 10.48 -15.50
N ASN A 179 -17.72 9.21 -15.12
CA ASN A 179 -18.95 8.66 -14.54
C ASN A 179 -18.88 8.53 -13.00
N GLY A 180 -17.75 8.90 -12.38
CA GLY A 180 -17.51 8.75 -10.95
C GLY A 180 -17.76 10.05 -10.16
N ASP A 181 -17.97 9.90 -8.86
CA ASP A 181 -18.14 11.02 -7.91
C ASP A 181 -16.81 11.76 -7.61
N GLY A 182 -15.81 11.65 -8.50
CA GLY A 182 -14.49 12.27 -8.38
C GLY A 182 -13.45 11.43 -7.62
N ASP A 183 -13.82 10.27 -7.07
CA ASP A 183 -12.91 9.27 -6.52
C ASP A 183 -12.77 8.10 -7.50
N LEU A 184 -11.53 7.67 -7.72
CA LEU A 184 -11.28 6.45 -8.48
C LEU A 184 -11.54 5.23 -7.60
N GLU A 185 -12.37 4.32 -8.07
CA GLU A 185 -12.53 3.01 -7.43
C GLU A 185 -11.23 2.20 -7.56
N ASP A 186 -10.75 1.74 -6.43
CA ASP A 186 -9.47 1.07 -6.28
C ASP A 186 -9.72 -0.39 -5.87
N TYR A 187 -9.51 -1.29 -6.83
CA TYR A 187 -9.74 -2.73 -6.70
C TYR A 187 -8.45 -3.43 -6.29
N LYS A 188 -8.44 -4.04 -5.11
CA LYS A 188 -7.26 -4.59 -4.46
C LYS A 188 -7.35 -6.11 -4.36
N LEU A 189 -6.66 -6.80 -5.28
CA LEU A 189 -6.71 -8.25 -5.39
C LEU A 189 -5.62 -8.89 -4.52
N MET A 190 -6.01 -9.74 -3.59
CA MET A 190 -5.09 -10.49 -2.73
C MET A 190 -4.73 -11.80 -3.38
N CYS A 191 -3.47 -11.92 -3.77
CA CYS A 191 -2.92 -13.08 -4.46
C CYS A 191 -2.07 -13.92 -3.50
N PHE A 192 -2.31 -15.22 -3.51
CA PHE A 192 -1.59 -16.22 -2.73
C PHE A 192 -1.06 -17.29 -3.69
N GLU A 193 0.25 -17.55 -3.67
CA GLU A 193 0.89 -18.53 -4.56
C GLU A 193 0.50 -18.35 -6.04
N GLY A 194 0.44 -17.10 -6.51
CA GLY A 194 0.06 -16.79 -7.89
C GLY A 194 -1.43 -16.90 -8.21
N LYS A 195 -2.31 -17.05 -7.20
CA LYS A 195 -3.77 -17.15 -7.38
C LYS A 195 -4.51 -16.09 -6.60
N VAL A 196 -5.48 -15.44 -7.24
CA VAL A 196 -6.38 -14.50 -6.57
C VAL A 196 -7.33 -15.29 -5.66
N TYR A 197 -7.37 -14.93 -4.40
CA TYR A 197 -8.31 -15.51 -3.43
C TYR A 197 -9.50 -14.58 -3.17
N CYS A 198 -9.24 -13.29 -2.96
CA CYS A 198 -10.27 -12.30 -2.73
C CYS A 198 -9.84 -10.91 -3.21
N THR A 199 -10.85 -10.06 -3.40
CA THR A 199 -10.66 -8.65 -3.76
C THR A 199 -11.30 -7.79 -2.68
N PHE A 200 -10.71 -6.66 -2.33
CA PHE A 200 -11.41 -5.67 -1.54
C PHE A 200 -11.45 -4.31 -2.23
N VAL A 201 -12.51 -3.59 -1.92
CA VAL A 201 -12.77 -2.24 -2.44
C VAL A 201 -12.78 -1.26 -1.28
N CYS A 202 -12.06 -0.15 -1.46
CA CYS A 202 -12.08 0.96 -0.53
C CYS A 202 -13.09 1.99 -1.02
N SER A 203 -14.13 2.25 -0.24
CA SER A 203 -15.21 3.18 -0.59
C SER A 203 -15.43 4.21 0.52
N GLU A 204 -16.23 5.23 0.22
CA GLU A 204 -16.70 6.22 1.21
C GLU A 204 -15.57 6.97 1.94
N ARG A 205 -14.42 7.20 1.28
CA ARG A 205 -13.22 7.82 1.89
C ARG A 205 -13.47 9.19 2.50
N TYR A 206 -14.39 9.96 1.90
CA TYR A 206 -14.73 11.33 2.33
C TYR A 206 -16.09 11.43 3.03
N ASP A 207 -16.74 10.28 3.25
CA ASP A 207 -17.98 10.25 4.06
C ASP A 207 -17.67 10.59 5.52
N LYS A 208 -18.61 11.22 6.19
CA LYS A 208 -18.52 11.56 7.63
C LYS A 208 -18.30 10.32 8.52
N ASN A 209 -18.73 9.14 8.06
CA ASN A 209 -18.57 7.86 8.74
C ASN A 209 -17.21 7.21 8.45
N GLY A 210 -16.39 7.81 7.58
CA GLY A 210 -15.04 7.38 7.23
C GLY A 210 -14.98 6.21 6.25
N LEU A 211 -13.75 5.84 5.92
CA LEU A 211 -13.42 4.79 4.98
C LEU A 211 -14.11 3.46 5.31
N LYS A 212 -14.65 2.82 4.28
CA LYS A 212 -15.19 1.45 4.28
C LYS A 212 -14.31 0.54 3.44
N VAL A 213 -14.14 -0.71 3.89
CA VAL A 213 -13.37 -1.74 3.19
C VAL A 213 -14.22 -3.01 3.09
N THR A 214 -14.65 -3.34 1.89
CA THR A 214 -15.52 -4.49 1.66
C THR A 214 -14.79 -5.57 0.87
N PHE A 215 -14.80 -6.80 1.39
CA PHE A 215 -14.14 -7.95 0.78
C PHE A 215 -15.11 -8.79 -0.02
N PHE A 216 -14.65 -9.29 -1.17
CA PHE A 216 -15.39 -10.15 -2.10
C PHE A 216 -14.54 -11.36 -2.48
N ASP A 217 -15.19 -12.50 -2.66
CA ASP A 217 -14.55 -13.66 -3.29
C ASP A 217 -14.39 -13.46 -4.82
N ILE A 218 -13.83 -14.45 -5.50
CA ILE A 218 -13.61 -14.40 -6.96
C ILE A 218 -14.90 -14.34 -7.79
N ASN A 219 -16.06 -14.70 -7.18
CA ASN A 219 -17.39 -14.62 -7.79
C ASN A 219 -18.14 -13.34 -7.39
N TRP A 220 -17.44 -12.37 -6.77
CA TRP A 220 -18.00 -11.11 -6.28
C TRP A 220 -19.06 -11.27 -5.16
N LYS A 221 -19.00 -12.38 -4.43
CA LYS A 221 -19.82 -12.58 -3.23
C LYS A 221 -19.10 -11.96 -2.02
N ARG A 222 -19.80 -11.16 -1.22
CA ARG A 222 -19.22 -10.58 0.01
C ARG A 222 -18.71 -11.66 0.95
N LEU A 223 -17.50 -11.44 1.44
CA LEU A 223 -16.90 -12.24 2.49
C LEU A 223 -17.29 -11.68 3.87
N PRO A 224 -17.59 -12.54 4.85
CA PRO A 224 -18.15 -12.16 6.15
C PRO A 224 -17.04 -11.79 7.14
N PHE A 225 -16.14 -10.85 6.75
CA PHE A 225 -15.11 -10.33 7.65
C PHE A 225 -14.73 -8.90 7.32
N GLU A 226 -14.14 -8.25 8.32
CA GLU A 226 -13.58 -6.92 8.22
C GLU A 226 -12.10 -6.95 8.56
N ARG A 227 -11.33 -6.00 8.02
CA ARG A 227 -9.93 -5.78 8.37
C ARG A 227 -9.73 -4.29 8.66
N CYS A 228 -9.56 -3.97 9.94
CA CYS A 228 -9.36 -2.61 10.46
C CYS A 228 -10.53 -1.64 10.25
N TYR A 229 -11.17 -1.68 9.08
CA TYR A 229 -12.28 -0.81 8.68
C TYR A 229 -13.55 -1.63 8.50
N PRO A 230 -14.73 -1.04 8.82
CA PRO A 230 -16.00 -1.73 8.62
C PRO A 230 -16.32 -1.86 7.12
N SER A 231 -17.12 -2.87 6.79
CA SER A 231 -17.66 -3.05 5.45
C SER A 231 -18.70 -1.96 5.11
N SER A 232 -18.81 -1.61 3.83
CA SER A 232 -19.87 -0.74 3.35
C SER A 232 -21.23 -1.45 3.38
N GLU A 233 -22.28 -0.75 3.75
CA GLU A 233 -23.66 -1.24 3.62
C GLU A 233 -24.17 -1.08 2.18
N LYS A 234 -23.55 -0.21 1.39
CA LYS A 234 -23.92 0.03 0.00
C LYS A 234 -23.56 -1.16 -0.88
N THR A 235 -24.31 -1.34 -1.96
CA THR A 235 -23.96 -2.31 -3.00
C THR A 235 -22.76 -1.81 -3.78
N VAL A 236 -21.71 -2.62 -3.84
CA VAL A 236 -20.56 -2.38 -4.70
C VAL A 236 -20.71 -3.26 -5.94
N SER A 237 -20.86 -2.65 -7.09
CA SER A 237 -21.04 -3.36 -8.35
C SER A 237 -19.74 -4.06 -8.78
N ILE A 238 -19.86 -5.22 -9.45
CA ILE A 238 -18.71 -5.88 -10.04
C ILE A 238 -18.16 -5.01 -11.18
N PRO A 239 -16.85 -4.72 -11.24
CA PRO A 239 -16.27 -3.96 -12.35
C PRO A 239 -16.36 -4.75 -13.66
N LYS A 240 -16.54 -4.05 -14.78
CA LYS A 240 -16.66 -4.67 -16.11
C LYS A 240 -15.44 -5.52 -16.48
N ASN A 241 -14.26 -5.08 -16.05
CA ASN A 241 -13.00 -5.74 -16.33
C ASN A 241 -12.55 -6.72 -15.23
N TYR A 242 -13.41 -7.14 -14.29
CA TYR A 242 -13.00 -7.93 -13.13
C TYR A 242 -12.26 -9.22 -13.48
N HIS A 243 -12.78 -10.01 -14.43
CA HIS A 243 -12.09 -11.22 -14.87
C HIS A 243 -10.72 -10.95 -15.51
N LYS A 244 -10.56 -9.78 -16.13
CA LYS A 244 -9.26 -9.35 -16.66
C LYS A 244 -8.31 -8.94 -15.54
N MET A 245 -8.82 -8.26 -14.50
CA MET A 245 -8.03 -7.96 -13.28
C MET A 245 -7.51 -9.23 -12.63
N ILE A 246 -8.36 -10.27 -12.49
CA ILE A 246 -7.93 -11.57 -11.93
C ILE A 246 -6.78 -12.16 -12.75
N ARG A 247 -6.94 -12.28 -14.08
CA ARG A 247 -5.87 -12.83 -14.94
C ARG A 247 -4.56 -12.03 -14.83
N PHE A 248 -4.64 -10.72 -14.78
CA PHE A 248 -3.48 -9.85 -14.66
C PHE A 248 -2.83 -9.97 -13.28
N ALA A 249 -3.62 -9.95 -12.21
CA ALA A 249 -3.12 -10.15 -10.86
C ALA A 249 -2.40 -11.50 -10.71
N GLU A 250 -2.96 -12.57 -11.27
CA GLU A 250 -2.32 -13.89 -11.27
C GLU A 250 -1.01 -13.90 -12.09
N ALA A 251 -0.97 -13.24 -13.26
CA ALA A 251 0.25 -13.12 -14.05
C ALA A 251 1.36 -12.34 -13.33
N LEU A 252 0.98 -11.31 -12.56
CA LEU A 252 1.92 -10.46 -11.81
C LEU A 252 2.39 -11.07 -10.48
N SER A 253 1.67 -12.07 -9.96
CA SER A 253 1.93 -12.67 -8.64
C SER A 253 2.61 -14.05 -8.69
N GLN A 254 3.00 -14.52 -9.87
CA GLN A 254 3.64 -15.83 -10.01
C GLN A 254 4.90 -15.93 -9.13
N GLU A 255 5.07 -17.09 -8.49
CA GLU A 255 6.22 -17.40 -7.62
C GLU A 255 6.36 -16.52 -6.36
N ILE A 256 5.35 -15.68 -6.07
CA ILE A 256 5.32 -14.82 -4.87
C ILE A 256 4.36 -15.44 -3.85
N PRO A 257 4.81 -15.74 -2.62
CA PRO A 257 3.97 -16.37 -1.60
C PRO A 257 2.70 -15.58 -1.28
N PHE A 258 2.81 -14.25 -1.25
CA PHE A 258 1.70 -13.33 -1.12
C PHE A 258 2.04 -11.97 -1.71
N ILE A 259 1.11 -11.43 -2.49
CA ILE A 259 1.16 -10.05 -2.96
C ILE A 259 -0.26 -9.53 -3.20
N ARG A 260 -0.49 -8.24 -2.94
CA ARG A 260 -1.70 -7.53 -3.34
C ARG A 260 -1.41 -6.77 -4.63
N THR A 261 -2.28 -6.94 -5.61
CA THR A 261 -2.21 -6.21 -6.88
C THR A 261 -3.40 -5.27 -6.99
N ASP A 262 -3.14 -3.98 -7.17
CA ASP A 262 -4.16 -2.95 -7.20
C ASP A 262 -4.41 -2.48 -8.63
N PHE A 263 -5.70 -2.33 -8.98
CA PHE A 263 -6.13 -1.82 -10.27
C PHE A 263 -7.19 -0.73 -10.12
N TYR A 264 -7.23 0.16 -11.09
CA TYR A 264 -8.30 1.11 -11.32
C TYR A 264 -9.08 0.73 -12.57
N GLU A 265 -10.40 0.90 -12.57
CA GLU A 265 -11.21 0.92 -13.80
C GLU A 265 -11.70 2.35 -14.01
N ILE A 266 -11.23 3.00 -15.08
CA ILE A 266 -11.48 4.41 -15.37
C ILE A 266 -12.08 4.50 -16.78
N ASN A 267 -13.30 5.01 -16.91
CA ASN A 267 -14.02 5.10 -18.17
C ASN A 267 -14.07 3.75 -18.92
N GLY A 268 -14.24 2.64 -18.18
CA GLY A 268 -14.27 1.27 -18.70
C GLY A 268 -12.92 0.71 -19.16
N LYS A 269 -11.81 1.43 -18.90
CA LYS A 269 -10.45 0.98 -19.18
C LYS A 269 -9.72 0.64 -17.89
N LEU A 270 -8.97 -0.45 -17.92
CA LEU A 270 -8.19 -0.94 -16.79
C LEU A 270 -6.83 -0.24 -16.71
N TYR A 271 -6.41 0.12 -15.50
CA TYR A 271 -5.07 0.64 -15.21
C TYR A 271 -4.49 -0.02 -13.96
N PHE A 272 -3.20 -0.31 -14.03
CA PHE A 272 -2.43 -0.79 -12.89
C PHE A 272 -2.23 0.33 -11.85
N GLY A 273 -2.42 -0.01 -10.57
CA GLY A 273 -2.22 0.88 -9.44
C GLY A 273 -0.89 0.66 -8.74
N GLU A 274 -0.75 -0.45 -8.00
CA GLU A 274 0.47 -0.80 -7.28
C GLU A 274 0.58 -2.31 -6.96
N LEU A 275 1.79 -2.75 -6.62
CA LEU A 275 2.08 -4.04 -6.00
C LEU A 275 2.40 -3.82 -4.52
N THR A 276 1.75 -4.58 -3.63
CA THR A 276 1.94 -4.44 -2.18
C THR A 276 2.18 -5.77 -1.51
N PHE A 277 3.39 -5.97 -0.96
CA PHE A 277 3.77 -7.20 -0.28
C PHE A 277 3.21 -7.31 1.14
N TYR A 278 3.06 -6.20 1.83
CA TYR A 278 2.72 -6.18 3.26
C TYR A 278 1.59 -5.20 3.55
N PRO A 279 0.34 -5.48 3.09
CA PRO A 279 -0.78 -4.57 3.28
C PRO A 279 -0.99 -4.27 4.76
N GLY A 280 -1.13 -2.96 5.08
CA GLY A 280 -1.20 -2.49 6.47
C GLY A 280 0.02 -2.88 7.33
N SER A 281 1.16 -3.17 6.70
CA SER A 281 2.37 -3.72 7.35
C SER A 281 2.10 -5.01 8.15
N GLY A 282 1.01 -5.74 7.86
CA GLY A 282 0.61 -6.93 8.62
C GLY A 282 0.27 -6.61 10.09
N TRP A 283 -0.27 -5.40 10.35
CA TRP A 283 -0.67 -4.96 11.70
C TRP A 283 -2.15 -4.63 11.80
N GLU A 284 -2.92 -5.03 10.82
CA GLU A 284 -4.37 -4.81 10.78
C GLU A 284 -5.11 -6.05 11.29
N ARG A 285 -6.01 -5.85 12.25
CA ARG A 285 -6.78 -6.93 12.85
C ARG A 285 -7.96 -7.30 11.97
N PHE A 286 -8.23 -8.59 11.93
CA PHE A 286 -9.43 -9.15 11.30
C PHE A 286 -10.57 -9.28 12.31
N THR A 287 -11.80 -9.14 11.86
CA THR A 287 -13.02 -9.40 12.61
C THR A 287 -13.96 -10.24 11.75
N PRO A 288 -14.27 -11.49 12.13
CA PRO A 288 -13.73 -12.21 13.28
C PRO A 288 -12.26 -12.63 13.08
N ASP A 289 -11.56 -12.85 14.20
CA ASP A 289 -10.11 -13.18 14.26
C ASP A 289 -9.72 -14.46 13.46
N GLU A 290 -10.66 -15.36 13.25
CA GLU A 290 -10.45 -16.61 12.52
C GLU A 290 -10.01 -16.39 11.05
N TRP A 291 -10.36 -15.24 10.47
CA TRP A 291 -9.96 -14.90 9.10
C TRP A 291 -8.47 -14.60 8.96
N ASP A 292 -7.83 -14.10 10.01
CA ASP A 292 -6.37 -13.97 10.05
C ASP A 292 -5.70 -15.34 9.89
N LYS A 293 -6.25 -16.40 10.54
CA LYS A 293 -5.76 -17.77 10.39
C LYS A 293 -6.09 -18.35 9.00
N ARG A 294 -7.34 -18.24 8.53
CA ARG A 294 -7.77 -18.76 7.23
C ARG A 294 -6.93 -18.20 6.08
N LEU A 295 -6.68 -16.89 6.06
CA LEU A 295 -5.83 -16.27 5.05
C LEU A 295 -4.35 -16.66 5.25
N GLY A 296 -3.92 -16.89 6.48
CA GLY A 296 -2.60 -17.41 6.78
C GLY A 296 -2.36 -18.81 6.19
N GLU A 297 -3.34 -19.69 6.22
CA GLU A 297 -3.26 -21.05 5.65
C GLU A 297 -2.98 -21.05 4.14
N LEU A 298 -3.34 -19.97 3.44
CA LEU A 298 -3.10 -19.82 2.00
C LEU A 298 -1.64 -19.45 1.66
N ILE A 299 -0.87 -18.95 2.61
CA ILE A 299 0.54 -18.59 2.39
C ILE A 299 1.42 -19.80 2.70
N LYS A 300 2.16 -20.28 1.71
CA LYS A 300 3.26 -21.22 1.91
C LYS A 300 4.54 -20.42 2.12
N LEU A 301 5.17 -20.61 3.27
CA LEU A 301 6.43 -19.93 3.55
C LEU A 301 7.58 -20.61 2.79
N PRO A 302 8.37 -19.84 2.04
CA PRO A 302 9.55 -20.38 1.36
C PRO A 302 10.65 -20.72 2.36
N SER A 303 11.70 -21.37 1.90
CA SER A 303 12.94 -21.48 2.68
C SER A 303 13.49 -20.06 2.98
N PRO A 304 14.01 -19.83 4.19
CA PRO A 304 14.60 -18.53 4.52
C PRO A 304 15.72 -18.15 3.55
N THR A 305 15.63 -16.93 3.01
CA THR A 305 16.72 -16.28 2.26
C THR A 305 17.29 -15.19 3.15
N LEU A 306 18.55 -15.30 3.54
CA LEU A 306 19.26 -14.36 4.42
C LEU A 306 20.00 -13.30 3.61
#